data_19c5d1607b778246b8ed4bd147d2cfa0
#
_entry.id   19c5d1607b778246b8ed4bd147d2cfa0
#
_cell.length_a   1.000
_cell.length_b   1.000
_cell.length_c   1.000
_cell.angle_alpha   90.00
_cell.angle_beta   90.00
_cell.angle_gamma   90.00
#
_symmetry.space_group_name_H-M   'P 1'
#
loop_
_entity.id
_entity.type
_entity.pdbx_description
1 polymer ?
#
loop_
_entity_poly.entity_id
_entity_poly.type
_entity_poly.pdbx_seq_one_letter_code
_entity_poly.pdbx_strand_id
1 'polypeptide(L)'
;ANGAYGCVVGYANYKDTAEVNKLLAMKEAQTILPKELRLKWGVKAADFDKTGQIFELYAIKSTERNGKAPLEGDVVTDARDEFDNFGKPSVSMSMNTDGARRWATLTKNNIGKAIAIVLDGYVYSAPNVNGEITGGNSQITGSFTPEVTKDLAIVL
;
A
#
# COMPACT_ATOMS: atom_id res chain seq x y z
N ALA A 1 -8.57 10.94 9.44
CA ALA A 1 -9.27 10.88 8.16
C ALA A 1 -8.61 9.79 7.31
N ASN A 2 -9.40 8.87 6.85
CA ASN A 2 -8.98 7.60 6.30
C ASN A 2 -8.69 7.71 4.81
N GLY A 3 -7.43 7.89 4.45
CA GLY A 3 -6.99 7.98 3.05
C GLY A 3 -7.27 6.76 2.19
N ALA A 4 -7.50 5.63 2.82
CA ALA A 4 -7.78 4.38 2.11
C ALA A 4 -9.16 4.35 1.43
N TYR A 5 -10.15 5.05 1.96
CA TYR A 5 -11.53 4.94 1.43
C TYR A 5 -11.70 5.43 -0.01
N GLY A 6 -10.92 6.41 -0.44
CA GLY A 6 -10.96 6.90 -1.83
C GLY A 6 -10.27 6.00 -2.85
N CYS A 7 -9.48 5.02 -2.41
CA CYS A 7 -8.70 4.14 -3.26
C CYS A 7 -9.33 2.75 -3.44
N VAL A 8 -10.29 2.39 -2.59
CA VAL A 8 -11.01 1.11 -2.66
C VAL A 8 -12.12 1.24 -3.69
N VAL A 9 -12.10 0.38 -4.70
CA VAL A 9 -13.06 0.38 -5.81
C VAL A 9 -14.02 -0.79 -5.78
N GLY A 10 -13.78 -1.78 -4.94
CA GLY A 10 -14.64 -2.95 -4.82
C GLY A 10 -14.29 -3.85 -3.65
N TYR A 11 -15.15 -4.82 -3.44
CA TYR A 11 -15.05 -5.83 -2.39
C TYR A 11 -15.41 -7.20 -2.97
N ALA A 12 -14.73 -8.24 -2.51
CA ALA A 12 -15.11 -9.60 -2.84
C ALA A 12 -14.79 -10.56 -1.70
N ASN A 13 -15.52 -11.66 -1.64
CA ASN A 13 -15.17 -12.78 -0.77
C ASN A 13 -13.83 -13.38 -1.22
N TYR A 14 -13.00 -13.85 -0.29
CA TYR A 14 -11.70 -14.44 -0.61
C TYR A 14 -11.80 -15.61 -1.62
N LYS A 15 -12.92 -16.30 -1.66
CA LYS A 15 -13.17 -17.40 -2.62
C LYS A 15 -13.33 -16.92 -4.06
N ASP A 16 -13.74 -15.67 -4.23
CA ASP A 16 -14.09 -15.08 -5.53
C ASP A 16 -12.98 -14.19 -6.09
N THR A 17 -11.95 -13.86 -5.30
CA THR A 17 -10.88 -12.96 -5.72
C THR A 17 -10.13 -13.44 -6.97
N ALA A 18 -9.89 -14.76 -7.09
CA ALA A 18 -9.23 -15.35 -8.26
C ALA A 18 -10.08 -15.17 -9.52
N GLU A 19 -11.40 -15.33 -9.42
CA GLU A 19 -12.32 -15.13 -10.55
C GLU A 19 -12.39 -13.64 -10.95
N VAL A 20 -12.44 -12.74 -9.99
CA VAL A 20 -12.36 -11.30 -10.26
C VAL A 20 -11.06 -10.95 -10.99
N ASN A 21 -9.92 -11.46 -10.53
CA ASN A 21 -8.64 -11.27 -11.19
C ASN A 21 -8.65 -11.77 -12.64
N LYS A 22 -9.27 -12.91 -12.89
CA LYS A 22 -9.42 -13.50 -14.22
C LYS A 22 -10.27 -12.62 -15.14
N LEU A 23 -11.38 -12.09 -14.64
CA LEU A 23 -12.24 -11.16 -15.39
C LEU A 23 -11.52 -9.85 -15.71
N LEU A 24 -10.79 -9.29 -14.76
CA LEU A 24 -10.01 -8.06 -14.93
C LEU A 24 -8.83 -8.24 -15.91
N ALA A 25 -8.29 -9.44 -16.03
CA ALA A 25 -7.22 -9.78 -16.95
C ALA A 25 -7.72 -10.06 -18.39
N MET A 26 -9.01 -10.13 -18.61
CA MET A 26 -9.59 -10.32 -19.95
C MET A 26 -9.21 -9.16 -20.87
N LYS A 27 -9.00 -9.46 -22.14
CA LYS A 27 -8.58 -8.50 -23.16
C LYS A 27 -9.58 -7.33 -23.30
N GLU A 28 -10.86 -7.62 -23.20
CA GLU A 28 -11.95 -6.65 -23.26
C GLU A 28 -11.86 -5.66 -22.08
N ALA A 29 -11.63 -6.16 -20.88
CA ALA A 29 -11.46 -5.33 -19.68
C ALA A 29 -10.21 -4.45 -19.80
N GLN A 30 -9.08 -5.00 -20.24
CA GLN A 30 -7.82 -4.28 -20.42
C GLN A 30 -7.90 -3.18 -21.48
N THR A 31 -8.80 -3.31 -22.45
CA THR A 31 -9.04 -2.28 -23.48
C THR A 31 -9.75 -1.05 -22.91
N ILE A 32 -10.59 -1.23 -21.89
CA ILE A 32 -11.42 -0.17 -21.27
C ILE A 32 -10.66 0.52 -20.13
N LEU A 33 -9.89 -0.26 -19.36
CA LEU A 33 -9.18 0.24 -18.19
C LEU A 33 -7.99 1.14 -18.58
N PRO A 34 -7.73 2.23 -17.82
CA PRO A 34 -6.55 3.07 -18.03
C PRO A 34 -5.25 2.25 -17.93
N LYS A 35 -4.27 2.55 -18.79
CA LYS A 35 -3.00 1.81 -18.84
C LYS A 35 -2.18 1.93 -17.56
N GLU A 36 -2.29 3.06 -16.87
CA GLU A 36 -1.62 3.31 -15.59
C GLU A 36 -2.33 2.72 -14.37
N LEU A 37 -3.52 2.16 -14.55
CA LEU A 37 -4.28 1.55 -13.46
C LEU A 37 -3.70 0.17 -13.10
N ARG A 38 -3.48 -0.04 -11.81
CA ARG A 38 -3.18 -1.34 -11.21
C ARG A 38 -4.21 -1.63 -10.13
N LEU A 39 -4.83 -2.80 -10.21
CA LEU A 39 -5.80 -3.27 -9.23
C LEU A 39 -5.14 -4.32 -8.35
N LYS A 40 -5.13 -4.11 -7.05
CA LYS A 40 -4.50 -5.03 -6.08
C LYS A 40 -5.38 -5.20 -4.86
N TRP A 41 -5.41 -6.43 -4.36
CA TRP A 41 -6.15 -6.77 -3.15
C TRP A 41 -5.42 -6.35 -1.90
N GLY A 42 -6.18 -5.97 -0.87
CA GLY A 42 -5.65 -5.81 0.47
C GLY A 42 -5.14 -7.13 1.02
N VAL A 43 -4.07 -7.10 1.83
CA VAL A 43 -3.49 -8.30 2.45
C VAL A 43 -4.37 -8.87 3.55
N LYS A 44 -5.19 -8.04 4.18
CA LYS A 44 -6.14 -8.41 5.23
C LYS A 44 -7.57 -8.18 4.79
N ALA A 45 -8.51 -8.83 5.49
CA ALA A 45 -9.93 -8.58 5.29
C ALA A 45 -10.29 -7.13 5.65
N ALA A 46 -11.36 -6.64 5.06
CA ALA A 46 -11.90 -5.31 5.34
C ALA A 46 -12.23 -5.13 6.82
N ASP A 47 -11.95 -3.98 7.39
CA ASP A 47 -12.10 -3.72 8.84
C ASP A 47 -13.54 -3.88 9.32
N PHE A 48 -14.53 -3.68 8.45
CA PHE A 48 -15.95 -3.88 8.78
C PHE A 48 -16.37 -5.36 8.81
N ASP A 49 -15.61 -6.25 8.18
CA ASP A 49 -15.94 -7.67 8.09
C ASP A 49 -15.28 -8.46 9.22
N LYS A 50 -16.04 -8.70 10.27
CA LYS A 50 -15.61 -9.49 11.43
C LYS A 50 -15.41 -10.98 11.12
N THR A 51 -15.92 -11.46 9.99
CA THR A 51 -15.74 -12.86 9.56
C THR A 51 -14.40 -13.12 8.90
N GLY A 52 -13.70 -12.07 8.48
CA GLY A 52 -12.40 -12.15 7.81
C GLY A 52 -12.45 -12.68 6.38
N GLN A 53 -13.60 -12.59 5.72
CA GLN A 53 -13.83 -13.19 4.40
C GLN A 53 -13.87 -12.17 3.26
N ILE A 54 -14.16 -10.91 3.54
CA ILE A 54 -14.31 -9.85 2.55
C ILE A 54 -13.02 -9.06 2.43
N PHE A 55 -12.49 -8.97 1.21
CA PHE A 55 -11.25 -8.25 0.91
C PHE A 55 -11.54 -7.03 0.04
N GLU A 56 -10.73 -6.00 0.22
CA GLU A 56 -10.82 -4.73 -0.50
C GLU A 56 -9.94 -4.77 -1.76
N LEU A 57 -10.48 -4.29 -2.88
CA LEU A 57 -9.74 -4.10 -4.12
C LEU A 57 -9.34 -2.63 -4.25
N TYR A 58 -8.05 -2.38 -4.30
CA TYR A 58 -7.47 -1.04 -4.40
C TYR A 58 -7.14 -0.69 -5.85
N ALA A 59 -7.47 0.54 -6.24
CA ALA A 59 -7.01 1.14 -7.49
C ALA A 59 -5.73 1.95 -7.23
N ILE A 60 -4.65 1.57 -7.89
CA ILE A 60 -3.33 2.18 -7.74
C ILE A 60 -2.91 2.76 -9.08
N LYS A 61 -2.42 4.00 -9.08
CA LYS A 61 -1.83 4.62 -10.26
C LYS A 61 -0.35 4.24 -10.36
N SER A 62 0.02 3.55 -11.43
CA SER A 62 1.41 3.30 -11.78
C SER A 62 1.98 4.51 -12.51
N THR A 63 2.98 5.16 -11.93
CA THR A 63 3.60 6.37 -12.49
C THR A 63 4.84 6.07 -13.34
N GLU A 64 5.45 4.91 -13.14
CA GLU A 64 6.64 4.50 -13.88
C GLU A 64 6.27 3.79 -15.19
N ARG A 65 7.00 4.09 -16.27
CA ARG A 65 6.76 3.53 -17.61
C ARG A 65 6.90 2.01 -17.67
N ASN A 66 7.74 1.44 -16.82
CA ASN A 66 7.99 0.00 -16.74
C ASN A 66 7.01 -0.75 -15.81
N GLY A 67 6.02 -0.06 -15.25
CA GLY A 67 5.07 -0.62 -14.29
C GLY A 67 5.63 -0.91 -12.90
N LYS A 68 6.88 -0.53 -12.64
CA LYS A 68 7.50 -0.67 -11.31
C LYS A 68 6.99 0.40 -10.34
N ALA A 69 7.23 0.15 -9.06
CA ALA A 69 6.99 1.16 -8.04
C ALA A 69 8.03 2.30 -8.16
N PRO A 70 7.66 3.55 -7.87
CA PRO A 70 8.62 4.66 -7.82
C PRO A 70 9.65 4.49 -6.70
N LEU A 71 9.35 3.67 -5.69
CA LEU A 71 10.24 3.28 -4.60
C LEU A 71 10.14 1.78 -4.39
N GLU A 72 11.25 1.07 -4.49
CA GLU A 72 11.34 -0.38 -4.27
C GLU A 72 12.11 -0.68 -2.96
N GLY A 73 12.03 -1.91 -2.48
CA GLY A 73 12.61 -2.31 -1.19
C GLY A 73 14.14 -2.26 -1.13
N ASP A 74 14.82 -2.17 -2.27
CA ASP A 74 16.30 -2.07 -2.35
C ASP A 74 16.88 -0.80 -1.69
N VAL A 75 16.05 0.22 -1.48
CA VAL A 75 16.46 1.46 -0.80
C VAL A 75 16.20 1.43 0.72
N VAL A 76 15.48 0.44 1.22
CA VAL A 76 15.21 0.28 2.66
C VAL A 76 16.44 -0.31 3.33
N THR A 77 16.93 0.36 4.36
CA THR A 77 18.14 -0.06 5.11
C THR A 77 17.81 -0.68 6.45
N ASP A 78 16.67 -0.34 7.03
CA ASP A 78 16.19 -0.87 8.30
C ASP A 78 14.66 -0.75 8.38
N ALA A 79 14.03 -1.74 8.98
CA ALA A 79 12.61 -1.71 9.28
C ALA A 79 12.35 -2.44 10.60
N ARG A 80 11.56 -1.82 11.47
CA ARG A 80 11.26 -2.35 12.82
C ARG A 80 9.79 -2.19 13.13
N ASP A 81 9.23 -3.22 13.74
CA ASP A 81 7.93 -3.12 14.38
C ASP A 81 8.05 -2.32 15.69
N GLU A 82 7.14 -1.38 15.87
CA GLU A 82 7.09 -0.54 17.06
C GLU A 82 5.65 -0.11 17.36
N PHE A 83 5.46 0.70 18.37
CA PHE A 83 4.18 1.32 18.66
C PHE A 83 4.27 2.83 18.41
N ASP A 84 3.22 3.37 17.82
CA ASP A 84 3.12 4.82 17.62
C ASP A 84 2.87 5.56 18.95
N ASN A 85 2.82 6.88 18.90
CA ASN A 85 2.59 7.73 20.07
C ASN A 85 1.23 7.50 20.77
N PHE A 86 0.32 6.77 20.11
CA PHE A 86 -0.98 6.39 20.64
C PHE A 86 -1.03 4.92 21.11
N GLY A 87 0.11 4.24 21.11
CA GLY A 87 0.21 2.83 21.50
C GLY A 87 -0.34 1.85 20.46
N LYS A 88 -0.49 2.27 19.20
CA LYS A 88 -0.94 1.39 18.11
C LYS A 88 0.25 0.77 17.40
N PRO A 89 0.14 -0.51 16.95
CA PRO A 89 1.19 -1.15 16.19
C PRO A 89 1.51 -0.36 14.91
N SER A 90 2.80 -0.15 14.65
CA SER A 90 3.32 0.57 13.51
C SER A 90 4.65 -0.02 13.05
N VAL A 91 5.15 0.40 11.90
CA VAL A 91 6.47 0.03 11.40
C VAL A 91 7.28 1.28 11.16
N SER A 92 8.44 1.35 11.78
CA SER A 92 9.46 2.37 11.50
C SER A 92 10.36 1.87 10.39
N MET A 93 10.61 2.71 9.40
CA MET A 93 11.40 2.37 8.22
C MET A 93 12.46 3.45 7.96
N SER A 94 13.69 3.01 7.68
CA SER A 94 14.78 3.88 7.27
C SER A 94 15.24 3.55 5.85
N MET A 95 15.65 4.56 5.11
CA MET A 95 16.09 4.44 3.72
C MET A 95 17.50 4.98 3.55
N ASN A 96 18.19 4.49 2.53
CA ASN A 96 19.47 5.08 2.10
C ASN A 96 19.26 6.48 1.48
N THR A 97 20.34 7.17 1.14
CA THR A 97 20.31 8.55 0.62
C THR A 97 19.47 8.67 -0.67
N ASP A 98 19.54 7.69 -1.55
CA ASP A 98 18.76 7.69 -2.80
C ASP A 98 17.26 7.51 -2.51
N GLY A 99 16.93 6.54 -1.66
CA GLY A 99 15.56 6.31 -1.17
C GLY A 99 14.99 7.54 -0.48
N ALA A 100 15.76 8.18 0.39
CA ALA A 100 15.34 9.40 1.10
C ALA A 100 14.97 10.53 0.12
N ARG A 101 15.75 10.71 -0.92
CA ARG A 101 15.52 11.72 -1.96
C ARG A 101 14.26 11.41 -2.77
N ARG A 102 14.11 10.17 -3.23
CA ARG A 102 12.93 9.73 -3.96
C ARG A 102 11.67 9.82 -3.11
N TRP A 103 11.76 9.44 -1.83
CA TRP A 103 10.64 9.51 -0.90
C TRP A 103 10.19 10.94 -0.63
N ALA A 104 11.13 11.86 -0.43
CA ALA A 104 10.84 13.28 -0.28
C ALA A 104 10.09 13.82 -1.51
N THR A 105 10.56 13.52 -2.71
CA THR A 105 9.92 13.93 -3.96
C THR A 105 8.53 13.31 -4.13
N LEU A 106 8.40 12.01 -3.86
CA LEU A 106 7.14 11.28 -3.98
C LEU A 106 6.09 11.82 -3.00
N THR A 107 6.46 12.04 -1.76
CA THR A 107 5.55 12.59 -0.74
C THR A 107 5.17 14.04 -1.04
N LYS A 108 6.13 14.87 -1.45
CA LYS A 108 5.87 16.25 -1.87
C LYS A 108 4.84 16.35 -3.00
N ASN A 109 4.97 15.51 -4.01
CA ASN A 109 4.10 15.53 -5.19
C ASN A 109 2.71 14.90 -4.93
N ASN A 110 2.53 14.24 -3.80
CA ASN A 110 1.30 13.51 -3.46
C ASN A 110 0.67 13.97 -2.14
N ILE A 111 0.95 15.19 -1.70
CA ILE A 111 0.31 15.77 -0.50
C ILE A 111 -1.21 15.76 -0.68
N GLY A 112 -1.92 15.27 0.34
CA GLY A 112 -3.38 15.11 0.33
C GLY A 112 -3.88 13.87 -0.43
N LYS A 113 -2.97 13.07 -0.99
CA LYS A 113 -3.27 11.81 -1.68
C LYS A 113 -2.74 10.63 -0.87
N ALA A 114 -3.22 9.42 -1.17
CA ALA A 114 -2.71 8.21 -0.56
C ALA A 114 -1.52 7.64 -1.36
N ILE A 115 -0.56 7.06 -0.64
CA ILE A 115 0.52 6.25 -1.23
C ILE A 115 0.35 4.81 -0.74
N ALA A 116 0.19 3.88 -1.68
CA ALA A 116 0.03 2.48 -1.35
C ALA A 116 1.38 1.81 -1.05
N ILE A 117 1.41 1.02 0.01
CA ILE A 117 2.51 0.14 0.36
C ILE A 117 2.11 -1.26 -0.09
N VAL A 118 2.81 -1.75 -1.11
CA VAL A 118 2.50 -3.03 -1.77
C VAL A 118 3.68 -3.98 -1.60
N LEU A 119 3.40 -5.16 -1.07
CA LEU A 119 4.37 -6.25 -0.92
C LEU A 119 3.75 -7.55 -1.45
N ASP A 120 4.52 -8.33 -2.20
CA ASP A 120 4.06 -9.59 -2.81
C ASP A 120 2.74 -9.46 -3.59
N GLY A 121 2.48 -8.28 -4.18
CA GLY A 121 1.27 -8.02 -4.95
C GLY A 121 0.04 -7.64 -4.13
N TYR A 122 0.16 -7.52 -2.80
CA TYR A 122 -0.94 -7.14 -1.90
C TYR A 122 -0.71 -5.78 -1.26
N VAL A 123 -1.80 -5.04 -1.05
CA VAL A 123 -1.77 -3.75 -0.35
C VAL A 123 -1.78 -3.98 1.15
N TYR A 124 -0.73 -3.53 1.82
CA TYR A 124 -0.63 -3.57 3.29
C TYR A 124 -1.23 -2.33 3.93
N SER A 125 -0.99 -1.18 3.34
CA SER A 125 -1.51 0.11 3.81
C SER A 125 -1.53 1.12 2.66
N ALA A 126 -2.39 2.13 2.78
CA ALA A 126 -2.45 3.25 1.84
C ALA A 126 -2.66 4.56 2.61
N PRO A 127 -1.67 5.00 3.40
CA PRO A 127 -1.78 6.21 4.21
C PRO A 127 -1.82 7.47 3.35
N ASN A 128 -2.55 8.48 3.83
CA ASN A 128 -2.51 9.82 3.25
C ASN A 128 -1.20 10.52 3.56
N VAL A 129 -0.71 11.25 2.58
CA VAL A 129 0.46 12.11 2.72
C VAL A 129 0.03 13.47 3.29
N ASN A 130 0.53 13.82 4.46
CA ASN A 130 0.24 15.10 5.11
C ASN A 130 1.26 16.18 4.78
N GLY A 131 2.43 15.81 4.30
CA GLY A 131 3.51 16.72 3.92
C GLY A 131 4.70 15.99 3.34
N GLU A 132 5.69 16.76 2.86
CA GLU A 132 6.96 16.22 2.39
C GLU A 132 7.70 15.53 3.54
N ILE A 133 8.17 14.31 3.33
CA ILE A 133 8.95 13.55 4.30
C ILE A 133 10.41 13.51 3.85
N THR A 134 11.24 14.27 4.53
CA THR A 134 12.69 14.33 4.29
C THR A 134 13.45 13.46 5.28
N GLY A 135 14.72 13.19 5.01
CA GLY A 135 15.63 12.50 5.95
C GLY A 135 15.58 10.97 5.89
N GLY A 136 14.73 10.37 5.06
CA GLY A 136 14.74 8.93 4.82
C GLY A 136 14.16 8.06 5.93
N ASN A 137 13.52 8.64 6.93
CA ASN A 137 12.81 7.93 7.99
C ASN A 137 11.31 8.10 7.80
N SER A 138 10.58 7.01 7.93
CA SER A 138 9.12 7.02 7.80
C SER A 138 8.48 6.04 8.76
N GLN A 139 7.30 6.37 9.24
CA GLN A 139 6.50 5.49 10.08
C GLN A 139 5.24 5.07 9.31
N ILE A 140 5.05 3.77 9.17
CA ILE A 140 3.89 3.19 8.53
C ILE A 140 2.86 2.91 9.62
N THR A 141 1.76 3.63 9.58
CA THR A 141 0.64 3.50 10.51
C THR A 141 -0.60 2.96 9.80
N GLY A 142 -1.46 2.30 10.54
CA GLY A 142 -2.72 1.76 10.01
C GLY A 142 -3.45 0.94 11.07
N SER A 143 -4.50 0.25 10.64
CA SER A 143 -5.21 -0.72 11.50
C SER A 143 -4.46 -2.04 11.53
N PHE A 144 -3.24 -2.04 12.08
CA PHE A 144 -2.40 -3.23 12.16
C PHE A 144 -2.56 -3.97 13.49
N THR A 145 -2.40 -5.29 13.43
CA THR A 145 -2.09 -6.09 14.63
C THR A 145 -0.57 -6.19 14.81
N PRO A 146 -0.07 -6.52 16.02
CA PRO A 146 1.37 -6.70 16.22
C PRO A 146 1.99 -7.78 15.32
N GLU A 147 1.23 -8.81 14.95
CA GLU A 147 1.69 -9.86 14.03
C GLU A 147 1.93 -9.27 12.63
N VAL A 148 0.99 -8.46 12.13
CA VAL A 148 1.11 -7.83 10.81
C VAL A 148 2.29 -6.86 10.75
N THR A 149 2.54 -6.09 11.80
CA THR A 149 3.69 -5.17 11.82
C THR A 149 5.04 -5.90 11.87
N LYS A 150 5.10 -7.03 12.58
CA LYS A 150 6.30 -7.91 12.57
C LYS A 150 6.56 -8.47 11.18
N ASP A 151 5.54 -9.03 10.54
CA ASP A 151 5.68 -9.58 9.20
C ASP A 151 6.07 -8.49 8.19
N LEU A 152 5.46 -7.32 8.28
CA LEU A 152 5.79 -6.18 7.43
C LEU A 152 7.23 -5.70 7.63
N ALA A 153 7.71 -5.62 8.87
CA ALA A 153 9.09 -5.24 9.17
C ALA A 153 10.13 -6.25 8.66
N ILE A 154 9.77 -7.54 8.60
CA ILE A 154 10.66 -8.58 8.07
C ILE A 154 10.76 -8.52 6.54
N VAL A 155 9.67 -8.16 5.86
CA VAL A 155 9.59 -8.17 4.38
C VAL A 155 10.14 -6.89 3.78
N LEU A 156 10.11 -5.77 4.49
CA LEU A 156 10.69 -4.50 4.06
C LEU A 156 12.21 -4.52 4.12
#